data_f28ef7cb772e3621034321f6b099b6eb
#
_entry.id   f28ef7cb772e3621034321f6b099b6eb
#
_cell.length_a   1.000
_cell.length_b   1.000
_cell.length_c   1.000
_cell.angle_alpha   90.00
_cell.angle_beta   90.00
_cell.angle_gamma   90.00
#
_symmetry.space_group_name_H-M   'P 1'
#
loop_
_entity.id
_entity.type
_entity.pdbx_description
1 polymer ?
#
loop_
_entity_poly.entity_id
_entity_poly.type
_entity_poly.pdbx_seq_one_letter_code
_entity_poly.pdbx_strand_id
1 'polypeptide(L)'
;MKTDTKILVVMAGFFRGSRIPAVTQLWIESLAAYSHHLVLVFDNHPPEEVPEKWADCEIDAIFERHGEYDFGSYKRGLRHAHAQGWLDEATHVLLCNDSVIGPLNDLSQVFQSVCGAPDHVYGLTFSYQIRPHLQSFFLMMGRDVFLHPRITSFFDDVKPLSSRFAVIEAYEIGFSALLLDEGFQLRSFVPVEHCVDPRNGELMGNPMAYPVTMVHLGAPAVKIRALREQDSNLNGFPSLLRMIAKRNPALWQLLSRDFHHRRLWQYSQRLGLVLEPNQLSQLTQWLAWLELCPHPSCHIILPLPEQLASVWAHQWWQHRSAIENGKLQIMPLEDWDDSPEPQDLLRLASSASACDWLALGDVDLFKHPVKLLAQINRAMQFPLSERVDGSPVLFRRNPLLTCSSLRSCFFES
;
A
#
# COMPACT_ATOMS: atom_id res chain seq x y z
N MET A 1 17.04 -15.21 14.82
CA MET A 1 17.40 -16.30 13.89
C MET A 1 18.27 -17.30 14.65
N LYS A 2 18.17 -18.60 14.31
CA LYS A 2 19.12 -19.57 14.82
C LYS A 2 20.51 -19.17 14.32
N THR A 3 21.54 -19.32 15.15
CA THR A 3 22.93 -18.90 14.88
C THR A 3 23.56 -19.49 13.61
N ASP A 4 22.90 -20.46 12.97
CA ASP A 4 23.38 -21.22 11.82
C ASP A 4 22.60 -20.95 10.49
N THR A 5 21.67 -20.00 10.48
CA THR A 5 20.85 -19.75 9.27
C THR A 5 21.60 -18.83 8.31
N LYS A 6 22.01 -19.37 7.17
CA LYS A 6 22.64 -18.65 6.06
C LYS A 6 21.64 -18.52 4.91
N ILE A 7 21.19 -17.32 4.63
CA ILE A 7 20.22 -17.04 3.58
C ILE A 7 20.92 -16.43 2.39
N LEU A 8 20.81 -17.09 1.24
CA LEU A 8 21.14 -16.52 -0.05
C LEU A 8 19.88 -15.84 -0.62
N VAL A 9 19.96 -14.56 -0.91
CA VAL A 9 18.88 -13.83 -1.57
C VAL A 9 19.20 -13.67 -3.05
N VAL A 10 18.29 -14.08 -3.93
CA VAL A 10 18.33 -13.79 -5.38
C VAL A 10 17.14 -12.92 -5.71
N MET A 11 17.39 -11.68 -6.07
CA MET A 11 16.36 -10.72 -6.36
C MET A 11 16.31 -10.34 -7.83
N ALA A 12 15.17 -10.54 -8.46
CA ALA A 12 14.87 -10.08 -9.81
C ALA A 12 14.45 -8.60 -9.78
N GLY A 13 14.95 -7.79 -10.72
CA GLY A 13 14.59 -6.40 -10.83
C GLY A 13 14.43 -5.92 -12.27
N PHE A 14 13.63 -4.86 -12.41
CA PHE A 14 13.48 -4.12 -13.64
C PHE A 14 13.14 -2.66 -13.35
N PHE A 15 13.87 -1.72 -13.94
CA PHE A 15 13.60 -0.29 -13.81
C PHE A 15 13.44 0.40 -15.15
N ARG A 16 12.69 1.48 -15.17
CA ARG A 16 12.54 2.35 -16.33
C ARG A 16 13.47 3.55 -16.20
N GLY A 17 14.10 3.91 -17.30
CA GLY A 17 15.05 5.02 -17.32
C GLY A 17 16.48 4.56 -16.97
N SER A 18 17.30 5.49 -16.46
CA SER A 18 18.73 5.29 -16.24
C SER A 18 19.12 5.05 -14.78
N ARG A 19 18.15 5.06 -13.85
CA ARG A 19 18.42 4.94 -12.40
C ARG A 19 17.51 3.91 -11.74
N ILE A 20 18.07 3.21 -10.76
CA ILE A 20 17.29 2.30 -9.91
C ILE A 20 16.43 3.15 -8.97
N PRO A 21 15.10 2.90 -8.89
CA PRO A 21 14.21 3.65 -8.01
C PRO A 21 14.64 3.57 -6.55
N ALA A 22 14.58 4.69 -5.83
CA ALA A 22 14.99 4.74 -4.43
C ALA A 22 14.15 3.82 -3.52
N VAL A 23 12.88 3.56 -3.86
CA VAL A 23 12.03 2.58 -3.15
C VAL A 23 12.52 1.15 -3.35
N THR A 24 13.05 0.82 -4.53
CA THR A 24 13.69 -0.48 -4.82
C THR A 24 14.99 -0.62 -4.04
N GLN A 25 15.81 0.45 -3.98
CA GLN A 25 17.04 0.45 -3.20
C GLN A 25 16.77 0.21 -1.71
N LEU A 26 15.75 0.87 -1.13
CA LEU A 26 15.35 0.66 0.27
C LEU A 26 14.94 -0.81 0.52
N TRP A 27 14.21 -1.42 -0.41
CA TRP A 27 13.81 -2.83 -0.29
C TRP A 27 15.03 -3.76 -0.32
N ILE A 28 15.95 -3.56 -1.27
CA ILE A 28 17.22 -4.29 -1.37
C ILE A 28 18.00 -4.23 -0.05
N GLU A 29 18.23 -3.03 0.47
CA GLU A 29 18.97 -2.80 1.71
C GLU A 29 18.30 -3.45 2.91
N SER A 30 16.97 -3.44 2.94
CA SER A 30 16.21 -4.09 4.00
C SER A 30 16.35 -5.62 3.96
N LEU A 31 16.50 -6.21 2.78
CA LEU A 31 16.75 -7.65 2.61
C LEU A 31 18.21 -8.01 2.90
N ALA A 32 19.16 -7.16 2.51
CA ALA A 32 20.59 -7.37 2.75
C ALA A 32 20.91 -7.57 4.23
N ALA A 33 20.19 -6.88 5.14
CA ALA A 33 20.35 -7.04 6.58
C ALA A 33 20.05 -8.45 7.12
N TYR A 34 19.39 -9.29 6.32
CA TYR A 34 19.03 -10.68 6.67
C TYR A 34 19.70 -11.72 5.77
N SER A 35 20.41 -11.30 4.73
CA SER A 35 21.12 -12.17 3.81
C SER A 35 22.54 -12.44 4.25
N HIS A 36 23.05 -13.64 3.93
CA HIS A 36 24.47 -13.96 3.96
C HIS A 36 25.14 -13.51 2.66
N HIS A 37 24.46 -13.70 1.54
CA HIS A 37 24.79 -13.15 0.23
C HIS A 37 23.51 -12.65 -0.46
N LEU A 38 23.62 -11.58 -1.25
CA LEU A 38 22.52 -11.05 -2.03
C LEU A 38 22.95 -10.83 -3.48
N VAL A 39 22.28 -11.52 -4.41
CA VAL A 39 22.49 -11.38 -5.85
C VAL A 39 21.30 -10.64 -6.45
N LEU A 40 21.56 -9.49 -7.04
CA LEU A 40 20.58 -8.71 -7.80
C LEU A 40 20.76 -9.01 -9.28
N VAL A 41 19.67 -9.35 -9.96
CA VAL A 41 19.67 -9.53 -11.41
C VAL A 41 18.61 -8.62 -12.02
N PHE A 42 19.07 -7.58 -12.72
CA PHE A 42 18.20 -6.65 -13.41
C PHE A 42 18.11 -6.98 -14.89
N ASP A 43 16.89 -7.17 -15.41
CA ASP A 43 16.63 -7.28 -16.87
C ASP A 43 16.77 -5.90 -17.54
N ASN A 44 17.94 -5.28 -17.39
CA ASN A 44 18.27 -3.94 -17.82
C ASN A 44 19.71 -3.86 -18.33
N HIS A 45 20.01 -2.79 -19.08
CA HIS A 45 21.38 -2.30 -19.18
C HIS A 45 21.83 -1.70 -17.84
N PRO A 46 23.14 -1.62 -17.57
CA PRO A 46 23.65 -0.96 -16.37
C PRO A 46 23.05 0.44 -16.20
N PRO A 47 22.72 0.85 -14.96
CA PRO A 47 22.27 2.21 -14.67
C PRO A 47 23.43 3.21 -14.77
N GLU A 48 23.11 4.50 -14.79
CA GLU A 48 24.13 5.55 -14.72
C GLU A 48 24.96 5.48 -13.44
N GLU A 49 24.34 4.99 -12.35
CA GLU A 49 24.97 4.94 -11.03
C GLU A 49 24.46 3.70 -10.27
N VAL A 50 25.38 2.92 -9.74
CA VAL A 50 25.11 1.85 -8.78
C VAL A 50 25.46 2.37 -7.39
N PRO A 51 24.58 2.19 -6.36
CA PRO A 51 24.87 2.66 -5.02
C PRO A 51 26.20 2.10 -4.47
N GLU A 52 27.17 2.97 -4.14
CA GLU A 52 28.50 2.58 -3.64
C GLU A 52 28.40 1.66 -2.40
N LYS A 53 27.44 1.92 -1.53
CA LYS A 53 27.19 1.13 -0.30
C LYS A 53 26.82 -0.34 -0.56
N TRP A 54 26.45 -0.71 -1.79
CA TRP A 54 26.17 -2.11 -2.10
C TRP A 54 27.43 -2.97 -2.08
N ALA A 55 28.57 -2.39 -2.45
CA ALA A 55 29.86 -3.09 -2.34
C ALA A 55 30.22 -3.44 -0.87
N ASP A 56 29.86 -2.53 0.07
CA ASP A 56 30.09 -2.74 1.50
C ASP A 56 29.14 -3.78 2.13
N CYS A 57 28.02 -4.06 1.46
CA CYS A 57 26.97 -4.95 1.95
C CYS A 57 27.00 -6.36 1.30
N GLU A 58 28.09 -6.72 0.60
CA GLU A 58 28.21 -8.00 -0.13
C GLU A 58 27.04 -8.25 -1.09
N ILE A 59 26.64 -7.20 -1.83
CA ILE A 59 25.58 -7.23 -2.82
C ILE A 59 26.20 -7.30 -4.22
N ASP A 60 26.00 -8.42 -4.90
CA ASP A 60 26.39 -8.57 -6.30
C ASP A 60 25.27 -8.15 -7.23
N ALA A 61 25.53 -7.20 -8.14
CA ALA A 61 24.55 -6.71 -9.09
C ALA A 61 24.91 -7.10 -10.54
N ILE A 62 24.02 -7.82 -11.20
CA ILE A 62 24.11 -8.27 -12.58
C ILE A 62 23.08 -7.48 -13.41
N PHE A 63 23.55 -6.88 -14.51
CA PHE A 63 22.71 -6.13 -15.44
C PHE A 63 22.79 -6.79 -16.81
N GLU A 64 21.71 -7.46 -17.21
CA GLU A 64 21.65 -8.19 -18.49
C GLU A 64 20.22 -8.13 -19.05
N ARG A 65 20.06 -7.59 -20.27
CA ARG A 65 18.77 -7.62 -20.97
C ARG A 65 18.52 -9.03 -21.52
N HIS A 66 17.67 -9.79 -20.83
CA HIS A 66 17.35 -11.17 -21.19
C HIS A 66 15.89 -11.39 -21.61
N GLY A 67 14.94 -10.56 -21.20
CA GLY A 67 13.54 -10.65 -21.60
C GLY A 67 12.77 -11.87 -21.07
N GLU A 68 13.31 -12.56 -20.08
CA GLU A 68 12.75 -13.80 -19.51
C GLU A 68 11.97 -13.54 -18.21
N TYR A 69 11.67 -12.27 -17.90
CA TYR A 69 11.01 -11.85 -16.66
C TYR A 69 11.74 -12.30 -15.38
N ASP A 70 11.03 -12.37 -14.25
CA ASP A 70 11.62 -12.66 -12.94
C ASP A 70 12.33 -14.02 -12.89
N PHE A 71 11.74 -15.05 -13.53
CA PHE A 71 12.33 -16.40 -13.53
C PHE A 71 13.64 -16.47 -14.31
N GLY A 72 13.79 -15.67 -15.37
CA GLY A 72 15.07 -15.54 -16.06
C GLY A 72 16.14 -14.86 -15.21
N SER A 73 15.76 -13.90 -14.40
CA SER A 73 16.64 -13.28 -13.40
C SER A 73 17.02 -14.29 -12.30
N TYR A 74 16.05 -15.07 -11.79
CA TYR A 74 16.33 -16.12 -10.80
C TYR A 74 17.30 -17.16 -11.32
N LYS A 75 17.12 -17.64 -12.56
CA LYS A 75 18.07 -18.55 -13.25
C LYS A 75 19.50 -18.00 -13.23
N ARG A 76 19.68 -16.73 -13.59
CA ARG A 76 21.01 -16.10 -13.66
C ARG A 76 21.63 -15.92 -12.29
N GLY A 77 20.83 -15.47 -11.33
CA GLY A 77 21.29 -15.28 -9.96
C GLY A 77 21.67 -16.59 -9.27
N LEU A 78 20.89 -17.67 -9.47
CA LEU A 78 21.22 -19.00 -8.95
C LEU A 78 22.48 -19.56 -9.60
N ARG A 79 22.66 -19.41 -10.90
CA ARG A 79 23.90 -19.82 -11.61
C ARG A 79 25.12 -19.06 -11.13
N HIS A 80 24.98 -17.74 -10.93
CA HIS A 80 26.04 -16.91 -10.36
C HIS A 80 26.42 -17.39 -8.96
N ALA A 81 25.45 -17.56 -8.07
CA ALA A 81 25.66 -18.02 -6.71
C ALA A 81 26.29 -19.44 -6.67
N HIS A 82 25.92 -20.32 -7.59
CA HIS A 82 26.55 -21.63 -7.72
C HIS A 82 28.02 -21.51 -8.13
N ALA A 83 28.32 -20.68 -9.12
CA ALA A 83 29.69 -20.44 -9.58
C ALA A 83 30.59 -19.84 -8.49
N GLN A 84 30.03 -19.09 -7.54
CA GLN A 84 30.73 -18.53 -6.37
C GLN A 84 30.82 -19.51 -5.18
N GLY A 85 30.15 -20.67 -5.25
CA GLY A 85 30.09 -21.64 -4.14
C GLY A 85 29.09 -21.25 -3.02
N TRP A 86 28.31 -20.18 -3.18
CA TRP A 86 27.39 -19.67 -2.15
C TRP A 86 26.17 -20.56 -1.94
N LEU A 87 25.74 -21.28 -2.99
CA LEU A 87 24.66 -22.27 -2.85
C LEU A 87 25.05 -23.43 -1.94
N ASP A 88 26.33 -23.81 -1.91
CA ASP A 88 26.81 -24.89 -1.04
C ASP A 88 26.83 -24.50 0.43
N GLU A 89 26.97 -23.20 0.70
CA GLU A 89 26.96 -22.66 2.06
C GLU A 89 25.55 -22.32 2.56
N ALA A 90 24.62 -22.05 1.66
CA ALA A 90 23.28 -21.60 2.00
C ALA A 90 22.46 -22.69 2.69
N THR A 91 21.75 -22.31 3.75
CA THR A 91 20.70 -23.14 4.36
C THR A 91 19.35 -22.90 3.72
N HIS A 92 19.13 -21.67 3.22
CA HIS A 92 17.90 -21.24 2.55
C HIS A 92 18.22 -20.32 1.38
N VAL A 93 17.38 -20.37 0.36
CA VAL A 93 17.38 -19.43 -0.77
C VAL A 93 16.07 -18.66 -0.79
N LEU A 94 16.15 -17.34 -0.80
CA LEU A 94 15.03 -16.46 -1.05
C LEU A 94 15.06 -15.97 -2.49
N LEU A 95 14.05 -16.34 -3.28
CA LEU A 95 13.77 -15.71 -4.56
C LEU A 95 12.74 -14.60 -4.34
N CYS A 96 13.05 -13.39 -4.76
CA CYS A 96 12.15 -12.24 -4.63
C CYS A 96 12.30 -11.26 -5.80
N ASN A 97 11.43 -10.27 -5.87
CA ASN A 97 11.51 -9.27 -6.94
C ASN A 97 11.16 -7.85 -6.47
N ASP A 98 11.39 -6.87 -7.34
CA ASP A 98 11.16 -5.44 -7.11
C ASP A 98 9.71 -4.99 -7.37
N SER A 99 8.79 -5.92 -7.63
CA SER A 99 7.38 -5.60 -7.87
C SER A 99 6.61 -5.24 -6.59
N VAL A 100 7.29 -5.15 -5.47
CA VAL A 100 6.75 -4.84 -4.14
C VAL A 100 7.41 -3.60 -3.54
N ILE A 101 6.75 -3.02 -2.56
CA ILE A 101 7.29 -1.97 -1.70
C ILE A 101 7.21 -2.40 -0.24
N GLY A 102 8.25 -2.07 0.49
CA GLY A 102 8.40 -2.39 1.91
C GLY A 102 9.71 -1.82 2.48
N PRO A 103 10.06 -2.19 3.71
CA PRO A 103 9.25 -3.00 4.63
C PRO A 103 8.14 -2.20 5.31
N LEU A 104 6.97 -2.84 5.51
CA LEU A 104 5.81 -2.28 6.20
C LEU A 104 5.55 -2.95 7.56
N ASN A 105 6.17 -4.09 7.78
CA ASN A 105 6.23 -4.83 9.03
C ASN A 105 7.65 -5.33 9.25
N ASP A 106 7.92 -5.81 10.47
CA ASP A 106 9.23 -6.31 10.86
C ASP A 106 9.62 -7.55 10.05
N LEU A 107 10.67 -7.42 9.25
CA LEU A 107 11.22 -8.51 8.45
C LEU A 107 11.78 -9.64 9.31
N SER A 108 12.24 -9.36 10.53
CA SER A 108 12.79 -10.41 11.42
C SER A 108 11.75 -11.47 11.72
N GLN A 109 10.49 -11.09 11.95
CA GLN A 109 9.39 -12.00 12.19
C GLN A 109 9.09 -12.86 10.95
N VAL A 110 9.15 -12.27 9.76
CA VAL A 110 8.97 -12.99 8.50
C VAL A 110 10.05 -14.04 8.34
N PHE A 111 11.32 -13.63 8.44
CA PHE A 111 12.45 -14.56 8.29
C PHE A 111 12.45 -15.67 9.34
N GLN A 112 12.11 -15.37 10.59
CA GLN A 112 11.96 -16.39 11.64
C GLN A 112 10.88 -17.42 11.31
N SER A 113 9.78 -16.98 10.66
CA SER A 113 8.66 -17.86 10.32
C SER A 113 8.89 -18.67 9.06
N VAL A 114 9.57 -18.09 8.04
CA VAL A 114 9.74 -18.74 6.72
C VAL A 114 11.01 -19.57 6.60
N CYS A 115 11.99 -19.41 7.50
CA CYS A 115 13.14 -20.30 7.60
C CYS A 115 12.74 -21.57 8.37
N GLY A 116 11.92 -22.39 7.72
CA GLY A 116 11.39 -23.63 8.28
C GLY A 116 12.27 -24.84 8.05
N ALA A 117 11.66 -26.01 7.85
CA ALA A 117 12.36 -27.26 7.55
C ALA A 117 13.00 -27.23 6.15
N PRO A 118 14.07 -28.03 5.91
CA PRO A 118 14.79 -28.03 4.63
C PRO A 118 13.97 -28.39 3.41
N ASP A 119 12.89 -29.13 3.60
CA ASP A 119 11.94 -29.58 2.56
C ASP A 119 10.74 -28.63 2.36
N HIS A 120 10.73 -27.47 3.05
CA HIS A 120 9.63 -26.54 2.96
C HIS A 120 9.89 -25.43 1.96
N VAL A 121 8.81 -24.99 1.31
CA VAL A 121 8.75 -23.76 0.51
C VAL A 121 7.73 -22.80 1.08
N TYR A 122 8.17 -21.60 1.40
CA TYR A 122 7.30 -20.53 1.92
C TYR A 122 7.17 -19.41 0.92
N GLY A 123 5.92 -19.01 0.61
CA GLY A 123 5.62 -17.72 0.00
C GLY A 123 5.17 -16.69 1.04
N LEU A 124 5.09 -15.40 0.69
CA LEU A 124 4.37 -14.45 1.55
C LEU A 124 2.88 -14.75 1.55
N THR A 125 2.34 -15.06 0.40
CA THR A 125 0.91 -15.31 0.19
C THR A 125 0.70 -16.49 -0.73
N PHE A 126 -0.46 -17.12 -0.58
CA PHE A 126 -0.95 -18.16 -1.44
C PHE A 126 -2.08 -17.60 -2.32
N SER A 127 -2.06 -17.87 -3.60
CA SER A 127 -3.10 -17.43 -4.53
C SER A 127 -3.91 -18.62 -5.03
N TYR A 128 -5.23 -18.44 -5.13
CA TYR A 128 -6.16 -19.38 -5.76
C TYR A 128 -6.62 -18.93 -7.13
N GLN A 129 -6.05 -17.84 -7.63
CA GLN A 129 -6.34 -17.35 -8.97
C GLN A 129 -5.80 -18.35 -10.01
N ILE A 130 -6.64 -18.84 -10.89
CA ILE A 130 -6.38 -19.90 -11.89
C ILE A 130 -6.21 -21.29 -11.24
N ARG A 131 -5.17 -21.48 -10.44
CA ARG A 131 -4.86 -22.68 -9.65
C ARG A 131 -4.16 -22.30 -8.37
N PRO A 132 -4.26 -23.13 -7.31
CA PRO A 132 -3.52 -22.88 -6.06
C PRO A 132 -2.01 -22.84 -6.31
N HIS A 133 -1.36 -21.72 -5.90
CA HIS A 133 0.08 -21.55 -6.05
C HIS A 133 0.63 -20.53 -5.07
N LEU A 134 1.93 -20.62 -4.76
CA LEU A 134 2.68 -19.56 -4.10
C LEU A 134 3.03 -18.46 -5.11
N GLN A 135 2.88 -17.21 -4.70
CA GLN A 135 3.23 -16.08 -5.56
C GLN A 135 4.74 -15.86 -5.60
N SER A 136 5.30 -15.77 -6.80
CA SER A 136 6.75 -15.82 -7.06
C SER A 136 7.55 -14.61 -6.56
N PHE A 137 6.89 -13.53 -6.13
CA PHE A 137 7.59 -12.33 -5.69
C PHE A 137 8.31 -12.45 -4.33
N PHE A 138 8.09 -13.54 -3.61
CA PHE A 138 8.79 -13.90 -2.39
C PHE A 138 8.63 -15.40 -2.14
N LEU A 139 9.68 -16.16 -2.43
CA LEU A 139 9.73 -17.61 -2.25
C LEU A 139 10.99 -18.00 -1.48
N MET A 140 10.81 -18.43 -0.23
CA MET A 140 11.87 -18.99 0.59
C MET A 140 11.89 -20.50 0.46
N MET A 141 13.00 -21.04 0.01
CA MET A 141 13.22 -22.49 -0.16
C MET A 141 14.26 -23.00 0.80
N GLY A 142 13.98 -24.11 1.47
CA GLY A 142 14.96 -24.85 2.26
C GLY A 142 15.95 -25.59 1.36
N ARG A 143 17.05 -26.10 1.97
CA ARG A 143 18.18 -26.69 1.25
C ARG A 143 17.81 -27.87 0.36
N ASP A 144 16.96 -28.76 0.83
CA ASP A 144 16.56 -29.97 0.09
C ASP A 144 15.74 -29.61 -1.15
N VAL A 145 15.08 -28.43 -1.15
CA VAL A 145 14.31 -27.92 -2.29
C VAL A 145 15.23 -27.34 -3.35
N PHE A 146 16.04 -26.33 -3.00
CA PHE A 146 16.80 -25.60 -4.01
C PHE A 146 17.97 -26.39 -4.60
N LEU A 147 18.43 -27.46 -3.94
CA LEU A 147 19.41 -28.40 -4.48
C LEU A 147 18.79 -29.60 -5.20
N HIS A 148 17.45 -29.72 -5.21
CA HIS A 148 16.79 -30.85 -5.84
C HIS A 148 17.00 -30.82 -7.36
N PRO A 149 17.41 -31.95 -8.02
CA PRO A 149 17.76 -31.96 -9.43
C PRO A 149 16.63 -31.46 -10.36
N ARG A 150 15.37 -31.76 -10.05
CA ARG A 150 14.23 -31.32 -10.85
C ARG A 150 13.99 -29.82 -10.70
N ILE A 151 14.31 -29.23 -9.55
CA ILE A 151 14.17 -27.80 -9.28
C ILE A 151 15.29 -27.03 -10.00
N THR A 152 16.53 -27.51 -9.94
CA THR A 152 17.65 -26.94 -10.70
C THR A 152 17.38 -26.98 -12.19
N SER A 153 16.95 -28.14 -12.71
CA SER A 153 16.60 -28.30 -14.13
C SER A 153 15.47 -27.35 -14.55
N PHE A 154 14.45 -27.15 -13.69
CA PHE A 154 13.36 -26.22 -13.97
C PHE A 154 13.88 -24.79 -14.21
N PHE A 155 14.78 -24.28 -13.35
CA PHE A 155 15.36 -22.96 -13.57
C PHE A 155 16.26 -22.93 -14.81
N ASP A 156 17.02 -23.97 -15.09
CA ASP A 156 17.87 -24.05 -16.26
C ASP A 156 17.08 -24.01 -17.59
N ASP A 157 15.88 -24.57 -17.59
CA ASP A 157 14.99 -24.62 -18.74
C ASP A 157 14.15 -23.35 -18.97
N VAL A 158 14.26 -22.34 -18.10
CA VAL A 158 13.57 -21.06 -18.28
C VAL A 158 14.00 -20.38 -19.56
N LYS A 159 13.04 -19.95 -20.36
CA LYS A 159 13.20 -19.29 -21.67
C LYS A 159 12.15 -18.18 -21.86
N PRO A 160 12.38 -17.25 -22.79
CA PRO A 160 11.40 -16.23 -23.13
C PRO A 160 10.07 -16.85 -23.58
N LEU A 161 8.95 -16.30 -23.10
CA LEU A 161 7.60 -16.68 -23.49
C LEU A 161 6.87 -15.51 -24.12
N SER A 162 5.82 -15.82 -24.91
CA SER A 162 5.12 -14.85 -25.75
C SER A 162 4.31 -13.79 -24.97
N SER A 163 3.97 -14.06 -23.72
CA SER A 163 3.16 -13.15 -22.93
C SER A 163 3.40 -13.31 -21.42
N ARG A 164 3.07 -12.27 -20.65
CA ARG A 164 3.08 -12.33 -19.18
C ARG A 164 2.19 -13.44 -18.63
N PHE A 165 1.04 -13.67 -19.26
CA PHE A 165 0.14 -14.75 -18.85
C PHE A 165 0.79 -16.12 -18.99
N ALA A 166 1.45 -16.36 -20.12
CA ALA A 166 2.21 -17.61 -20.35
C ALA A 166 3.33 -17.78 -19.31
N VAL A 167 4.00 -16.70 -18.90
CA VAL A 167 5.03 -16.74 -17.84
C VAL A 167 4.41 -17.13 -16.49
N ILE A 168 3.26 -16.54 -16.11
CA ILE A 168 2.57 -16.89 -14.86
C ILE A 168 2.15 -18.37 -14.89
N GLU A 169 1.56 -18.82 -15.97
CA GLU A 169 1.09 -20.20 -16.10
C GLU A 169 2.25 -21.22 -16.08
N ALA A 170 3.29 -20.99 -16.88
CA ALA A 170 4.40 -21.92 -17.01
C ALA A 170 5.34 -21.90 -15.80
N TYR A 171 5.64 -20.71 -15.25
CA TYR A 171 6.69 -20.59 -14.25
C TYR A 171 6.15 -20.34 -12.84
N GLU A 172 5.15 -19.48 -12.62
CA GLU A 172 4.64 -19.26 -11.26
C GLU A 172 3.75 -20.43 -10.79
N ILE A 173 2.73 -20.75 -11.58
CA ILE A 173 1.81 -21.87 -11.32
C ILE A 173 2.52 -23.20 -11.54
N GLY A 174 3.26 -23.33 -12.66
CA GLY A 174 4.01 -24.54 -13.01
C GLY A 174 5.08 -24.89 -11.98
N PHE A 175 5.76 -23.92 -11.40
CA PHE A 175 6.73 -24.15 -10.33
C PHE A 175 6.08 -24.71 -9.07
N SER A 176 4.96 -24.12 -8.64
CA SER A 176 4.20 -24.65 -7.50
C SER A 176 3.67 -26.07 -7.73
N ALA A 177 3.23 -26.37 -8.96
CA ALA A 177 2.81 -27.73 -9.31
C ALA A 177 4.01 -28.71 -9.26
N LEU A 178 5.15 -28.35 -9.83
CA LEU A 178 6.37 -29.15 -9.77
C LEU A 178 6.78 -29.44 -8.32
N LEU A 179 6.77 -28.43 -7.45
CA LEU A 179 7.11 -28.60 -6.05
C LEU A 179 6.21 -29.62 -5.35
N LEU A 180 4.91 -29.57 -5.62
CA LEU A 180 3.93 -30.53 -5.07
C LEU A 180 4.15 -31.94 -5.65
N ASP A 181 4.43 -32.06 -6.94
CA ASP A 181 4.71 -33.34 -7.60
C ASP A 181 5.96 -34.04 -7.04
N GLU A 182 6.96 -33.24 -6.62
CA GLU A 182 8.17 -33.73 -5.95
C GLU A 182 7.96 -33.97 -4.45
N GLY A 183 6.76 -33.73 -3.90
CA GLY A 183 6.41 -34.01 -2.52
C GLY A 183 6.78 -32.90 -1.52
N PHE A 184 7.22 -31.73 -1.99
CA PHE A 184 7.55 -30.61 -1.11
C PHE A 184 6.31 -29.95 -0.52
N GLN A 185 6.46 -29.36 0.68
CA GLN A 185 5.36 -28.69 1.37
C GLN A 185 5.35 -27.21 1.06
N LEU A 186 4.24 -26.75 0.47
CA LEU A 186 4.00 -25.33 0.22
C LEU A 186 3.30 -24.69 1.43
N ARG A 187 3.84 -23.60 1.91
CA ARG A 187 3.31 -22.82 3.03
C ARG A 187 3.32 -21.32 2.71
N SER A 188 2.50 -20.55 3.39
CA SER A 188 2.54 -19.09 3.28
C SER A 188 2.71 -18.43 4.64
N PHE A 189 3.44 -17.31 4.66
CA PHE A 189 3.62 -16.49 5.85
C PHE A 189 2.29 -15.93 6.35
N VAL A 190 1.47 -15.39 5.44
CA VAL A 190 0.09 -15.03 5.74
C VAL A 190 -0.77 -16.27 5.50
N PRO A 191 -1.34 -16.89 6.56
CA PRO A 191 -2.14 -18.10 6.42
C PRO A 191 -3.35 -17.85 5.54
N VAL A 192 -3.62 -18.78 4.63
CA VAL A 192 -4.70 -18.64 3.64
C VAL A 192 -6.07 -18.52 4.28
N GLU A 193 -6.29 -19.19 5.39
CA GLU A 193 -7.53 -19.15 6.17
C GLU A 193 -7.85 -17.75 6.73
N HIS A 194 -6.84 -16.89 6.84
CA HIS A 194 -7.02 -15.49 7.24
C HIS A 194 -7.28 -14.56 6.04
N CYS A 195 -7.09 -15.07 4.82
CA CYS A 195 -7.29 -14.29 3.59
C CYS A 195 -8.76 -14.37 3.14
N VAL A 196 -9.64 -13.85 3.98
CA VAL A 196 -11.09 -13.82 3.72
C VAL A 196 -11.51 -12.41 3.33
N ASP A 197 -12.30 -12.30 2.27
CA ASP A 197 -12.89 -11.02 1.86
C ASP A 197 -13.92 -10.59 2.91
N PRO A 198 -13.70 -9.45 3.60
CA PRO A 198 -14.60 -9.00 4.67
C PRO A 198 -16.02 -8.63 4.17
N ARG A 199 -16.21 -8.51 2.85
CA ARG A 199 -17.50 -8.14 2.27
C ARG A 199 -18.44 -9.32 2.12
N ASN A 200 -17.93 -10.52 1.83
CA ASN A 200 -18.74 -11.70 1.54
C ASN A 200 -18.33 -12.96 2.31
N GLY A 201 -17.23 -12.91 3.07
CA GLY A 201 -16.74 -14.06 3.82
C GLY A 201 -16.07 -15.14 2.97
N GLU A 202 -15.83 -14.90 1.68
CA GLU A 202 -15.19 -15.85 0.79
C GLU A 202 -13.66 -15.72 0.82
N LEU A 203 -12.94 -16.79 0.47
CA LEU A 203 -11.49 -16.74 0.34
C LEU A 203 -11.10 -15.78 -0.78
N MET A 204 -10.10 -14.96 -0.51
CA MET A 204 -9.50 -14.06 -1.50
C MET A 204 -8.79 -14.88 -2.56
N GLY A 205 -9.22 -14.79 -3.81
CA GLY A 205 -8.54 -15.47 -4.93
C GLY A 205 -7.10 -15.02 -5.07
N ASN A 206 -6.84 -13.71 -4.89
CA ASN A 206 -5.49 -13.14 -4.84
C ASN A 206 -5.37 -12.19 -3.64
N PRO A 207 -4.75 -12.62 -2.53
CA PRO A 207 -4.63 -11.80 -1.32
C PRO A 207 -3.93 -10.46 -1.55
N MET A 208 -3.00 -10.37 -2.51
CA MET A 208 -2.28 -9.13 -2.81
C MET A 208 -3.15 -8.05 -3.46
N ALA A 209 -4.40 -8.37 -3.84
CA ALA A 209 -5.40 -7.38 -4.21
C ALA A 209 -6.00 -6.65 -2.99
N TYR A 210 -5.70 -7.11 -1.77
CA TYR A 210 -6.19 -6.55 -0.50
C TYR A 210 -5.03 -6.07 0.37
N PRO A 211 -4.23 -5.08 -0.08
CA PRO A 211 -2.96 -4.71 0.54
C PRO A 211 -3.10 -4.27 2.00
N VAL A 212 -4.20 -3.60 2.36
CA VAL A 212 -4.45 -3.18 3.76
C VAL A 212 -4.60 -4.39 4.67
N THR A 213 -5.39 -5.37 4.25
CA THR A 213 -5.58 -6.62 5.00
C THR A 213 -4.26 -7.37 5.14
N MET A 214 -3.48 -7.47 4.05
CA MET A 214 -2.19 -8.16 4.08
C MET A 214 -1.21 -7.50 5.08
N VAL A 215 -1.13 -6.18 5.09
CA VAL A 215 -0.27 -5.47 6.05
C VAL A 215 -0.75 -5.65 7.50
N HIS A 216 -2.05 -5.70 7.73
CA HIS A 216 -2.60 -6.02 9.06
C HIS A 216 -2.29 -7.46 9.50
N LEU A 217 -2.29 -8.41 8.57
CA LEU A 217 -1.91 -9.80 8.82
C LEU A 217 -0.39 -10.02 8.91
N GLY A 218 0.41 -8.95 8.87
CA GLY A 218 1.85 -9.00 9.08
C GLY A 218 2.69 -9.04 7.81
N ALA A 219 2.10 -9.02 6.60
CA ALA A 219 2.88 -9.00 5.36
C ALA A 219 3.84 -7.80 5.35
N PRO A 220 5.16 -8.03 5.10
CA PRO A 220 6.16 -6.97 5.18
C PRO A 220 6.14 -6.05 3.95
N ALA A 221 5.49 -6.45 2.88
CA ALA A 221 5.47 -5.71 1.63
C ALA A 221 4.14 -5.85 0.90
N VAL A 222 3.83 -4.89 0.04
CA VAL A 222 2.66 -4.90 -0.85
C VAL A 222 3.09 -4.69 -2.29
N LYS A 223 2.28 -5.16 -3.24
CA LYS A 223 2.56 -4.96 -4.66
C LYS A 223 2.57 -3.47 -5.02
N ILE A 224 3.62 -3.00 -5.70
CA ILE A 224 3.74 -1.62 -6.19
C ILE A 224 2.58 -1.24 -7.13
N ARG A 225 2.02 -2.24 -7.82
CA ARG A 225 0.83 -2.08 -8.67
C ARG A 225 -0.36 -1.51 -7.89
N ALA A 226 -0.52 -1.88 -6.61
CA ALA A 226 -1.55 -1.35 -5.73
C ALA A 226 -1.50 0.19 -5.57
N LEU A 227 -0.33 0.80 -5.80
CA LEU A 227 -0.17 2.25 -5.77
C LEU A 227 -0.24 2.91 -7.14
N ARG A 228 0.08 2.17 -8.22
CA ARG A 228 0.14 2.70 -9.59
C ARG A 228 -1.21 2.65 -10.30
N GLU A 229 -1.89 1.55 -10.17
CA GLU A 229 -3.21 1.36 -10.75
C GLU A 229 -4.20 1.93 -9.75
N GLN A 230 -4.76 3.08 -10.10
CA GLN A 230 -5.91 3.67 -9.40
C GLN A 230 -7.15 2.78 -9.67
N ASP A 231 -7.02 1.51 -9.39
CA ASP A 231 -8.16 0.63 -9.47
C ASP A 231 -9.08 1.05 -8.34
N SER A 232 -10.20 1.67 -8.70
CA SER A 232 -11.30 2.02 -7.79
C SER A 232 -11.77 0.82 -6.96
N ASN A 233 -11.32 -0.37 -7.32
CA ASN A 233 -11.56 -1.63 -6.65
C ASN A 233 -10.55 -1.97 -5.53
N LEU A 234 -9.46 -1.21 -5.36
CA LEU A 234 -8.55 -1.41 -4.23
C LEU A 234 -9.18 -0.82 -2.97
N ASN A 235 -9.99 -1.65 -2.33
CA ASN A 235 -10.58 -1.33 -1.03
C ASN A 235 -9.47 -0.92 -0.05
N GLY A 236 -9.56 0.30 0.44
CA GLY A 236 -8.66 0.80 1.46
C GLY A 236 -7.38 1.47 0.96
N PHE A 237 -7.28 1.90 -0.31
CA PHE A 237 -6.10 2.62 -0.81
C PHE A 237 -5.67 3.80 0.09
N PRO A 238 -6.56 4.71 0.55
CA PRO A 238 -6.17 5.76 1.48
C PRO A 238 -5.67 5.23 2.82
N SER A 239 -6.24 4.13 3.30
CA SER A 239 -5.77 3.47 4.51
C SER A 239 -4.38 2.88 4.32
N LEU A 240 -4.10 2.30 3.16
CA LEU A 240 -2.76 1.82 2.80
C LEU A 240 -1.73 2.95 2.84
N LEU A 241 -2.02 4.11 2.24
CA LEU A 241 -1.11 5.25 2.23
C LEU A 241 -0.84 5.76 3.65
N ARG A 242 -1.87 5.85 4.50
CA ARG A 242 -1.70 6.21 5.92
C ARG A 242 -0.87 5.18 6.69
N MET A 243 -1.07 3.90 6.40
CA MET A 243 -0.27 2.82 7.01
C MET A 243 1.20 2.93 6.61
N ILE A 244 1.49 3.16 5.33
CA ILE A 244 2.85 3.37 4.83
C ILE A 244 3.48 4.56 5.55
N ALA A 245 2.81 5.72 5.55
CA ALA A 245 3.31 6.93 6.18
C ALA A 245 3.58 6.75 7.69
N LYS A 246 2.73 5.99 8.39
CA LYS A 246 2.87 5.73 9.82
C LYS A 246 3.94 4.68 10.14
N ARG A 247 4.01 3.59 9.37
CA ARG A 247 4.88 2.45 9.68
C ARG A 247 6.31 2.62 9.15
N ASN A 248 6.45 3.28 8.00
CA ASN A 248 7.74 3.55 7.39
C ASN A 248 7.78 4.96 6.77
N PRO A 249 8.06 6.00 7.59
CA PRO A 249 8.15 7.38 7.11
C PRO A 249 9.21 7.57 6.01
N ALA A 250 10.32 6.83 6.06
CA ALA A 250 11.36 6.90 5.05
C ALA A 250 10.84 6.39 3.69
N LEU A 251 10.17 5.24 3.68
CA LEU A 251 9.51 4.72 2.49
C LEU A 251 8.47 5.71 1.95
N TRP A 252 7.69 6.34 2.84
CA TRP A 252 6.71 7.37 2.43
C TRP A 252 7.38 8.56 1.73
N GLN A 253 8.50 9.04 2.26
CA GLN A 253 9.25 10.13 1.64
C GLN A 253 9.80 9.74 0.25
N LEU A 254 10.28 8.51 0.08
CA LEU A 254 10.78 8.01 -1.20
C LEU A 254 9.64 7.84 -2.20
N LEU A 255 8.53 7.21 -1.80
CA LEU A 255 7.33 7.09 -2.63
C LEU A 255 6.86 8.44 -3.13
N SER A 256 6.91 9.43 -2.27
CA SER A 256 6.51 10.78 -2.61
C SER A 256 7.45 11.45 -3.63
N ARG A 257 8.65 10.98 -3.83
CA ARG A 257 9.59 11.42 -4.88
C ARG A 257 9.42 10.63 -6.19
N ASP A 258 9.27 9.32 -6.09
CA ASP A 258 9.24 8.40 -7.22
C ASP A 258 7.86 8.34 -7.92
N PHE A 259 6.79 8.57 -7.16
CA PHE A 259 5.42 8.68 -7.67
C PHE A 259 5.01 10.14 -7.63
N HIS A 260 4.49 10.70 -8.71
CA HIS A 260 4.04 12.09 -8.78
C HIS A 260 3.29 12.51 -7.52
N HIS A 261 4.00 13.17 -6.65
CA HIS A 261 3.72 13.61 -5.29
C HIS A 261 2.27 13.97 -4.98
N ARG A 262 1.64 14.69 -5.90
CA ARG A 262 0.38 15.35 -5.67
C ARG A 262 -0.78 14.37 -5.45
N ARG A 263 -0.81 13.26 -6.20
CA ARG A 263 -1.93 12.31 -6.14
C ARG A 263 -1.90 11.45 -4.88
N LEU A 264 -0.74 10.87 -4.54
CA LEU A 264 -0.61 10.03 -3.35
C LEU A 264 -0.90 10.82 -2.07
N TRP A 265 -0.36 12.04 -2.00
CA TRP A 265 -0.55 12.90 -0.85
C TRP A 265 -2.01 13.34 -0.68
N GLN A 266 -2.69 13.69 -1.77
CA GLN A 266 -4.11 14.02 -1.77
C GLN A 266 -4.98 12.89 -1.20
N TYR A 267 -4.73 11.65 -1.63
CA TYR A 267 -5.50 10.49 -1.17
C TYR A 267 -5.20 10.08 0.28
N SER A 268 -4.05 10.47 0.82
CA SER A 268 -3.72 10.21 2.23
C SER A 268 -4.38 11.21 3.19
N GLN A 269 -4.80 12.37 2.69
CA GLN A 269 -5.43 13.41 3.51
C GLN A 269 -6.92 13.10 3.74
N ARG A 270 -7.41 13.40 4.92
CA ARG A 270 -8.83 13.30 5.25
C ARG A 270 -9.53 14.61 4.95
N LEU A 271 -10.57 14.55 4.15
CA LEU A 271 -11.43 15.69 3.84
C LEU A 271 -12.74 15.57 4.63
N GLY A 272 -13.03 16.51 5.48
CA GLY A 272 -14.32 16.63 6.14
C GLY A 272 -15.19 17.67 5.44
N LEU A 273 -16.38 17.27 5.03
CA LEU A 273 -17.39 18.16 4.51
C LEU A 273 -18.35 18.52 5.64
N VAL A 274 -18.26 19.74 6.14
CA VAL A 274 -19.08 20.23 7.24
C VAL A 274 -20.40 20.75 6.67
N LEU A 275 -21.51 20.12 7.07
CA LEU A 275 -22.85 20.55 6.67
C LEU A 275 -23.39 21.56 7.66
N GLU A 276 -24.09 22.57 7.15
CA GLU A 276 -24.89 23.46 7.98
C GLU A 276 -26.17 22.76 8.43
N PRO A 277 -26.74 23.14 9.59
CA PRO A 277 -27.94 22.49 10.13
C PRO A 277 -29.15 22.53 9.21
N ASN A 278 -29.29 23.63 8.44
CA ASN A 278 -30.35 23.78 7.44
C ASN A 278 -30.28 22.75 6.31
N GLN A 279 -29.12 22.08 6.14
CA GLN A 279 -28.88 21.06 5.13
C GLN A 279 -29.18 19.65 5.63
N LEU A 280 -29.62 19.48 6.87
CA LEU A 280 -29.95 18.18 7.46
C LEU A 280 -30.98 17.41 6.63
N SER A 281 -31.99 18.09 6.09
CA SER A 281 -33.01 17.49 5.22
C SER A 281 -32.45 16.92 3.92
N GLN A 282 -31.24 17.32 3.55
CA GLN A 282 -30.53 16.88 2.32
C GLN A 282 -29.46 15.81 2.63
N LEU A 283 -29.35 15.34 3.88
CA LEU A 283 -28.28 14.42 4.29
C LEU A 283 -28.20 13.15 3.44
N THR A 284 -29.35 12.57 3.06
CA THR A 284 -29.40 11.40 2.19
C THR A 284 -28.77 11.69 0.82
N GLN A 285 -29.01 12.89 0.28
CA GLN A 285 -28.43 13.32 -0.99
C GLN A 285 -26.92 13.54 -0.85
N TRP A 286 -26.45 14.10 0.26
CA TRP A 286 -25.03 14.27 0.56
C TRP A 286 -24.31 12.94 0.72
N LEU A 287 -24.92 11.94 1.37
CA LEU A 287 -24.36 10.61 1.48
C LEU A 287 -24.28 9.91 0.11
N ALA A 288 -25.31 10.04 -0.72
CA ALA A 288 -25.26 9.54 -2.10
C ALA A 288 -24.17 10.25 -2.93
N TRP A 289 -23.99 11.56 -2.71
CA TRP A 289 -22.92 12.31 -3.36
C TRP A 289 -21.53 11.83 -2.93
N LEU A 290 -21.33 11.44 -1.65
CA LEU A 290 -20.06 10.88 -1.20
C LEU A 290 -19.64 9.62 -1.95
N GLU A 291 -20.59 8.80 -2.39
CA GLU A 291 -20.29 7.60 -3.20
C GLU A 291 -19.71 7.98 -4.58
N LEU A 292 -20.10 9.16 -5.09
CA LEU A 292 -19.60 9.68 -6.35
C LEU A 292 -18.40 10.60 -6.19
N CYS A 293 -18.07 10.96 -4.93
CA CYS A 293 -16.96 11.86 -4.64
C CYS A 293 -15.64 11.19 -4.98
N PRO A 294 -14.87 11.76 -5.91
CA PRO A 294 -13.61 11.17 -6.33
C PRO A 294 -12.51 11.27 -5.27
N HIS A 295 -12.76 11.90 -4.12
CA HIS A 295 -11.84 11.93 -2.99
C HIS A 295 -12.16 10.78 -2.01
N PRO A 296 -11.34 9.70 -1.98
CA PRO A 296 -11.67 8.47 -1.29
C PRO A 296 -11.72 8.58 0.24
N SER A 297 -11.12 9.63 0.80
CA SER A 297 -11.11 9.92 2.25
C SER A 297 -12.05 11.07 2.62
N CYS A 298 -13.05 11.37 1.79
CA CYS A 298 -14.06 12.35 2.11
C CYS A 298 -15.14 11.75 3.03
N HIS A 299 -15.52 12.49 4.06
CA HIS A 299 -16.64 12.15 4.92
C HIS A 299 -17.42 13.41 5.33
N ILE A 300 -18.64 13.21 5.75
CA ILE A 300 -19.52 14.28 6.20
C ILE A 300 -19.36 14.48 7.71
N ILE A 301 -19.26 15.73 8.13
CA ILE A 301 -19.34 16.16 9.51
C ILE A 301 -20.65 16.92 9.65
N LEU A 302 -21.52 16.44 10.54
CA LEU A 302 -22.81 17.02 10.82
C LEU A 302 -22.82 17.60 12.23
N PRO A 303 -22.63 18.92 12.43
CA PRO A 303 -22.80 19.56 13.71
C PRO A 303 -24.29 19.61 14.05
N LEU A 304 -24.65 19.16 15.24
CA LEU A 304 -26.03 19.18 15.72
C LEU A 304 -26.08 19.69 17.19
N PRO A 305 -27.06 20.54 17.53
CA PRO A 305 -27.35 20.84 18.91
C PRO A 305 -27.57 19.54 19.70
N GLU A 306 -27.11 19.48 20.95
CA GLU A 306 -27.17 18.25 21.76
C GLU A 306 -28.61 17.72 21.87
N GLN A 307 -29.60 18.60 21.96
CA GLN A 307 -31.02 18.26 21.99
C GLN A 307 -31.48 17.58 20.69
N LEU A 308 -31.02 18.05 19.50
CA LEU A 308 -31.32 17.43 18.23
C LEU A 308 -30.47 16.17 18.01
N ALA A 309 -29.26 16.11 18.52
CA ALA A 309 -28.43 14.91 18.44
C ALA A 309 -29.09 13.73 19.17
N SER A 310 -29.78 13.96 20.29
CA SER A 310 -30.54 12.93 21.03
C SER A 310 -31.76 12.44 20.22
N VAL A 311 -32.52 13.36 19.61
CA VAL A 311 -33.65 13.00 18.72
C VAL A 311 -33.15 12.28 17.50
N TRP A 312 -32.04 12.70 16.94
CA TRP A 312 -31.39 12.09 15.80
C TRP A 312 -30.84 10.69 16.10
N ALA A 313 -30.43 10.43 17.31
CA ALA A 313 -30.03 9.10 17.75
C ALA A 313 -31.15 8.06 17.57
N HIS A 314 -32.40 8.47 17.54
CA HIS A 314 -33.54 7.61 17.23
C HIS A 314 -33.80 7.46 15.71
N GLN A 315 -33.37 8.43 14.91
CA GLN A 315 -33.51 8.39 13.43
C GLN A 315 -32.22 7.90 12.72
N TRP A 316 -31.10 7.84 13.44
CA TRP A 316 -29.80 7.43 12.90
C TRP A 316 -29.78 6.03 12.29
N TRP A 317 -30.78 5.21 12.63
CA TRP A 317 -30.91 3.86 12.09
C TRP A 317 -30.86 3.82 10.57
N GLN A 318 -31.42 4.81 9.89
CA GLN A 318 -31.39 4.91 8.42
C GLN A 318 -29.98 5.18 7.88
N HIS A 319 -29.09 5.73 8.70
CA HIS A 319 -27.73 6.12 8.33
C HIS A 319 -26.65 5.37 9.11
N ARG A 320 -27.04 4.33 9.84
CA ARG A 320 -26.14 3.53 10.68
C ARG A 320 -24.89 3.06 9.92
N SER A 321 -25.07 2.54 8.72
CA SER A 321 -23.96 2.09 7.88
C SER A 321 -22.97 3.21 7.57
N ALA A 322 -23.45 4.44 7.31
CA ALA A 322 -22.57 5.57 7.02
C ALA A 322 -21.77 6.01 8.27
N ILE A 323 -22.34 5.90 9.46
CA ILE A 323 -21.66 6.19 10.71
C ILE A 323 -20.61 5.11 11.02
N GLU A 324 -20.99 3.84 10.93
CA GLU A 324 -20.12 2.69 11.20
C GLU A 324 -18.94 2.64 10.22
N ASN A 325 -19.16 3.01 8.96
CA ASN A 325 -18.11 3.11 7.95
C ASN A 325 -17.28 4.40 8.02
N GLY A 326 -17.55 5.27 8.98
CA GLY A 326 -16.86 6.55 9.14
C GLY A 326 -17.11 7.57 8.02
N LYS A 327 -18.17 7.39 7.23
CA LYS A 327 -18.60 8.33 6.18
C LYS A 327 -19.42 9.50 6.74
N LEU A 328 -20.02 9.33 7.90
CA LEU A 328 -20.78 10.34 8.60
C LEU A 328 -20.30 10.43 10.06
N GLN A 329 -19.88 11.60 10.46
CA GLN A 329 -19.56 11.93 11.85
C GLN A 329 -20.60 12.92 12.38
N ILE A 330 -21.31 12.56 13.43
CA ILE A 330 -22.17 13.50 14.17
C ILE A 330 -21.32 14.20 15.22
N MET A 331 -21.43 15.52 15.29
CA MET A 331 -20.71 16.35 16.24
C MET A 331 -21.74 17.08 17.11
N PRO A 332 -21.98 16.64 18.37
CA PRO A 332 -22.86 17.35 19.28
C PRO A 332 -22.23 18.68 19.70
N LEU A 333 -23.05 19.72 19.80
CA LEU A 333 -22.67 21.06 20.23
C LEU A 333 -23.43 21.41 21.49
N GLU A 334 -22.69 21.70 22.56
CA GLU A 334 -23.27 22.03 23.87
C GLU A 334 -23.91 23.42 23.91
N ASP A 335 -23.26 24.41 23.26
CA ASP A 335 -23.76 25.78 23.18
C ASP A 335 -24.10 26.10 21.71
N TRP A 336 -25.37 26.12 21.41
CA TRP A 336 -25.87 26.42 20.07
C TRP A 336 -26.62 27.74 20.08
N ASP A 337 -26.05 28.77 19.48
CA ASP A 337 -26.78 29.94 19.07
C ASP A 337 -27.63 29.63 17.84
N ASP A 338 -28.80 30.22 17.72
CA ASP A 338 -29.85 29.89 16.74
C ASP A 338 -29.39 29.89 15.25
N SER A 339 -28.21 30.39 14.98
CA SER A 339 -27.61 30.39 13.63
C SER A 339 -26.10 30.56 13.71
N PRO A 340 -25.34 29.50 13.94
CA PRO A 340 -23.88 29.59 13.96
C PRO A 340 -23.36 30.06 12.60
N GLU A 341 -22.45 31.01 12.64
CA GLU A 341 -21.77 31.43 11.42
C GLU A 341 -20.96 30.27 10.82
N PRO A 342 -20.90 30.15 9.49
CA PRO A 342 -20.16 29.08 8.81
C PRO A 342 -18.72 28.89 9.33
N GLN A 343 -18.10 29.98 9.74
CA GLN A 343 -16.73 29.99 10.29
C GLN A 343 -16.63 29.31 11.66
N ASP A 344 -17.65 29.46 12.50
CA ASP A 344 -17.69 28.81 13.81
C ASP A 344 -17.91 27.32 13.68
N LEU A 345 -18.73 26.88 12.72
CA LEU A 345 -18.89 25.47 12.39
C LEU A 345 -17.57 24.82 11.96
N LEU A 346 -16.81 25.50 11.10
CA LEU A 346 -15.50 25.00 10.67
C LEU A 346 -14.49 24.94 11.82
N ARG A 347 -14.52 25.95 12.71
CA ARG A 347 -13.66 25.98 13.91
C ARG A 347 -13.95 24.80 14.84
N LEU A 348 -15.22 24.56 15.11
CA LEU A 348 -15.67 23.45 15.94
C LEU A 348 -15.32 22.11 15.29
N ALA A 349 -15.60 21.95 14.01
CA ALA A 349 -15.24 20.74 13.26
C ALA A 349 -13.73 20.50 13.26
N SER A 350 -12.90 21.54 13.23
CA SER A 350 -11.44 21.39 13.27
C SER A 350 -10.93 20.86 14.61
N SER A 351 -11.62 21.18 15.71
CA SER A 351 -11.27 20.69 17.04
C SER A 351 -11.76 19.26 17.29
N ALA A 352 -12.93 18.91 16.75
CA ALA A 352 -13.63 17.65 17.03
C ALA A 352 -13.35 16.54 16.00
N SER A 353 -12.81 16.87 14.82
CA SER A 353 -12.58 15.90 13.76
C SER A 353 -11.10 15.57 13.56
N ALA A 354 -10.83 14.38 13.04
CA ALA A 354 -9.49 13.96 12.64
C ALA A 354 -9.17 14.31 11.17
N CYS A 355 -9.86 15.29 10.59
CA CYS A 355 -9.68 15.72 9.21
C CYS A 355 -8.42 16.57 9.05
N ASP A 356 -7.75 16.40 7.92
CA ASP A 356 -6.63 17.26 7.52
C ASP A 356 -7.12 18.51 6.81
N TRP A 357 -8.27 18.40 6.14
CA TRP A 357 -8.96 19.45 5.43
C TRP A 357 -10.43 19.50 5.78
N LEU A 358 -10.99 20.68 5.86
CA LEU A 358 -12.41 20.93 6.08
C LEU A 358 -12.96 21.84 5.00
N ALA A 359 -14.13 21.52 4.52
CA ALA A 359 -14.88 22.35 3.58
C ALA A 359 -16.32 22.50 4.05
N LEU A 360 -16.94 23.64 3.82
CA LEU A 360 -18.38 23.78 3.99
C LEU A 360 -19.12 23.10 2.84
N GLY A 361 -20.18 22.39 3.19
CA GLY A 361 -21.11 21.86 2.20
C GLY A 361 -21.89 22.98 1.54
N ASP A 362 -21.77 23.09 0.24
CA ASP A 362 -22.53 24.05 -0.57
C ASP A 362 -23.37 23.30 -1.60
N VAL A 363 -24.59 23.82 -1.83
CA VAL A 363 -25.53 23.26 -2.83
C VAL A 363 -24.92 23.23 -4.23
N ASP A 364 -24.04 24.15 -4.56
CA ASP A 364 -23.33 24.17 -5.85
C ASP A 364 -22.33 23.01 -6.02
N LEU A 365 -21.86 22.40 -4.92
CA LEU A 365 -21.02 21.20 -4.97
C LEU A 365 -21.77 19.98 -5.51
N PHE A 366 -23.09 19.88 -5.29
CA PHE A 366 -23.89 18.82 -5.89
C PHE A 366 -23.89 18.86 -7.41
N LYS A 367 -23.89 20.07 -7.96
CA LYS A 367 -23.96 20.27 -9.41
C LYS A 367 -22.62 20.03 -10.11
N HIS A 368 -21.52 20.22 -9.38
CA HIS A 368 -20.17 20.25 -9.96
C HIS A 368 -19.12 19.55 -9.09
N PRO A 369 -19.20 18.23 -8.87
CA PRO A 369 -18.24 17.49 -8.01
C PRO A 369 -16.79 17.62 -8.51
N VAL A 370 -16.57 17.81 -9.80
CA VAL A 370 -15.24 18.03 -10.39
C VAL A 370 -14.64 19.39 -9.96
N LYS A 371 -15.49 20.41 -9.68
CA LYS A 371 -14.99 21.70 -9.18
C LYS A 371 -14.40 21.58 -7.77
N LEU A 372 -15.02 20.79 -6.89
CA LEU A 372 -14.48 20.55 -5.56
C LEU A 372 -13.08 19.91 -5.63
N LEU A 373 -12.90 18.91 -6.49
CA LEU A 373 -11.58 18.33 -6.72
C LEU A 373 -10.56 19.33 -7.24
N ALA A 374 -10.95 20.14 -8.21
CA ALA A 374 -10.06 21.16 -8.75
C ALA A 374 -9.65 22.17 -7.67
N GLN A 375 -10.56 22.54 -6.78
CA GLN A 375 -10.32 23.45 -5.66
C GLN A 375 -9.45 22.81 -4.58
N ILE A 376 -9.75 21.56 -4.19
CA ILE A 376 -8.90 20.79 -3.27
C ILE A 376 -7.49 20.67 -3.85
N ASN A 377 -7.38 20.32 -5.12
CA ASN A 377 -6.11 20.21 -5.82
C ASN A 377 -5.34 21.52 -5.85
N ARG A 378 -6.04 22.64 -6.03
CA ARG A 378 -5.46 23.98 -6.05
C ARG A 378 -5.03 24.41 -4.64
N ALA A 379 -5.88 24.23 -3.63
CA ALA A 379 -5.57 24.53 -2.23
C ALA A 379 -4.38 23.72 -1.70
N MET A 380 -4.26 22.46 -2.13
CA MET A 380 -3.12 21.61 -1.75
C MET A 380 -1.78 22.02 -2.39
N GLN A 381 -1.79 22.90 -3.40
CA GLN A 381 -0.57 23.43 -3.99
C GLN A 381 0.03 24.60 -3.20
N PHE A 382 -0.77 25.24 -2.33
CA PHE A 382 -0.36 26.40 -1.56
C PHE A 382 -0.33 26.06 -0.06
N PRO A 383 0.74 26.37 0.64
CA PRO A 383 0.89 26.00 2.06
C PRO A 383 0.00 26.81 3.02
N LEU A 384 -0.61 27.89 2.56
CA LEU A 384 -1.47 28.79 3.36
C LEU A 384 -2.78 29.07 2.61
N SER A 385 -3.85 29.27 3.35
CA SER A 385 -5.21 29.51 2.90
C SER A 385 -5.33 30.57 1.81
N GLU A 386 -5.74 30.21 0.60
CA GLU A 386 -6.32 31.16 -0.33
C GLU A 386 -7.85 31.00 -0.33
N ARG A 387 -8.53 32.09 -0.07
CA ARG A 387 -9.96 32.25 -0.34
C ARG A 387 -10.12 32.29 -1.85
N VAL A 388 -10.73 31.28 -2.43
CA VAL A 388 -11.07 31.31 -3.85
C VAL A 388 -12.44 31.95 -3.97
N ASP A 389 -12.54 33.10 -4.63
CA ASP A 389 -13.79 33.81 -4.82
C ASP A 389 -14.91 32.88 -5.35
N GLY A 390 -16.03 32.82 -4.61
CA GLY A 390 -17.22 32.06 -4.96
C GLY A 390 -17.19 30.57 -4.66
N SER A 391 -16.33 30.10 -3.75
CA SER A 391 -16.11 28.68 -3.48
C SER A 391 -16.25 28.33 -2.02
N PRO A 392 -16.60 27.06 -1.67
CA PRO A 392 -16.58 26.61 -0.31
C PRO A 392 -15.18 26.82 0.28
N VAL A 393 -15.14 27.33 1.48
CA VAL A 393 -13.89 27.67 2.17
C VAL A 393 -13.21 26.37 2.57
N LEU A 394 -12.02 26.11 2.03
CA LEU A 394 -11.20 24.97 2.35
C LEU A 394 -10.20 25.36 3.44
N PHE A 395 -10.22 24.63 4.54
CA PHE A 395 -9.30 24.84 5.67
C PHE A 395 -8.34 23.67 5.80
N ARG A 396 -7.08 23.97 5.94
CA ARG A 396 -6.07 22.99 6.35
C ARG A 396 -5.97 22.99 7.86
N ARG A 397 -6.16 21.83 8.47
CA ARG A 397 -5.88 21.67 9.90
C ARG A 397 -4.37 21.72 10.11
N ASN A 398 -3.91 22.75 10.81
CA ASN A 398 -2.54 22.75 11.33
C ASN A 398 -2.62 22.32 12.80
N PRO A 399 -2.05 21.15 13.18
CA PRO A 399 -2.09 20.66 14.56
C PRO A 399 -1.35 21.58 15.54
N LEU A 400 -0.56 22.53 15.05
CA LEU A 400 0.19 23.50 15.86
C LEU A 400 -0.55 24.83 16.06
N LEU A 401 -1.67 25.07 15.37
CA LEU A 401 -2.45 26.29 15.53
C LEU A 401 -3.49 26.12 16.65
N THR A 402 -3.34 26.88 17.70
CA THR A 402 -4.39 27.02 18.74
C THR A 402 -5.56 27.84 18.19
N CYS A 403 -6.78 27.66 18.78
CA CYS A 403 -8.01 28.38 18.33
C CYS A 403 -7.89 29.91 18.22
N SER A 404 -6.97 30.55 18.96
CA SER A 404 -6.70 31.97 18.90
C SER A 404 -5.90 32.42 17.67
N SER A 405 -5.07 31.53 17.11
CA SER A 405 -4.25 31.85 15.94
C SER A 405 -5.00 31.66 14.60
N LEU A 406 -6.12 30.94 14.60
CA LEU A 406 -6.99 30.85 13.41
C LEU A 406 -7.64 32.20 13.08
N ARG A 407 -7.94 33.03 14.09
CA ARG A 407 -8.52 34.39 13.85
C ARG A 407 -7.58 35.30 13.07
N SER A 408 -6.29 35.30 13.36
CA SER A 408 -5.32 36.17 12.69
C SER A 408 -5.00 35.75 11.25
N CYS A 409 -5.09 34.46 10.94
CA CYS A 409 -4.80 33.96 9.58
C CYS A 409 -5.90 34.23 8.55
N PHE A 410 -7.13 34.56 8.98
CA PHE A 410 -8.30 34.65 8.10
C PHE A 410 -8.91 36.06 8.00
N PHE A 411 -8.52 37.00 8.85
CA PHE A 411 -9.19 38.30 9.00
C PHE A 411 -8.30 39.53 8.77
N GLU A 412 -7.01 39.35 8.43
CA GLU A 412 -6.09 40.45 8.14
C GLU A 412 -5.63 40.48 6.68
N SER A 413 -6.57 40.37 5.75
CA SER A 413 -6.30 40.74 4.35
C SER A 413 -7.52 41.29 3.67
#